data_687c45acb1ff8048899b064541bf1c79
#
_entry.id   687c45acb1ff8048899b064541bf1c79
#
_cell.length_a   1.000
_cell.length_b   1.000
_cell.length_c   1.000
_cell.angle_alpha   90.00
_cell.angle_beta   90.00
_cell.angle_gamma   90.00
#
_symmetry.space_group_name_H-M   'P 1'
#
loop_
_entity.id
_entity.type
_entity.pdbx_description
1 polymer ?
#
loop_
_entity_poly.entity_id
_entity_poly.type
_entity_poly.pdbx_seq_one_letter_code
_entity_poly.pdbx_strand_id
1 'polypeptide(L)'
;MKNKAAFFVALRYLWGRANEGGRYLRGAAAGIAVSLVPIIVTLIVADGMIRGITDRYLELGTGHLQVFEMYSSEKKEDVIEIIKAYDGVKGVWPEMRSTGVLAGKGGKTGVTVRAIEPSFWMDLGSARFLKIIDGVQKPETDRDILLGETLATNTGAKVGDTVRLMTIRNTQGRQLPVTTPFVVRGIVSCGYNELDALWCIISFEGGKRVLSAEQSSSSLIVKIEDPYKKADDFSWLLYEDLGSGYSVYTWKEILRSQYSSYESTRQLLLFIMALIVIVAAINVSSSTSMLVLERNRDIAILKVSGADIRGVTSIFLWGGFLTGFTGAVAGISIGLLIGVNINSLIRGLEKVLSFFSGLFHGGEVKILDPGFYLETIPIIIDWNAVLLIGIFAVLCSVLASWIPARRAGKLKPMELLRKT
;
A
#
# COMPACT_ATOMS: atom_id res chain seq x y z
N MET A 1 49.14 -0.85 0.53
CA MET A 1 48.51 0.29 1.31
C MET A 1 47.45 -0.30 2.24
N LYS A 2 47.50 0.00 3.55
CA LYS A 2 46.49 -0.51 4.50
C LYS A 2 45.10 0.12 4.12
N ASN A 3 44.03 -0.63 4.18
CA ASN A 3 42.66 -0.19 3.84
C ASN A 3 42.23 1.14 4.50
N LYS A 4 42.74 1.45 5.70
CA LYS A 4 42.51 2.71 6.41
C LYS A 4 43.04 3.94 5.65
N ALA A 5 44.23 3.83 5.01
CA ALA A 5 44.80 4.93 4.25
C ALA A 5 44.00 5.20 2.95
N ALA A 6 43.52 4.13 2.27
CA ALA A 6 42.68 4.26 1.08
C ALA A 6 41.33 4.95 1.39
N PHE A 7 40.70 4.59 2.51
CA PHE A 7 39.48 5.25 2.98
C PHE A 7 39.69 6.74 3.27
N PHE A 8 40.78 7.10 3.94
CA PHE A 8 41.07 8.52 4.29
C PHE A 8 41.32 9.37 3.05
N VAL A 9 42.00 8.83 2.04
CA VAL A 9 42.22 9.49 0.76
C VAL A 9 40.89 9.66 0.01
N ALA A 10 40.03 8.63 -0.02
CA ALA A 10 38.71 8.69 -0.64
C ALA A 10 37.82 9.76 0.04
N LEU A 11 37.81 9.80 1.37
CA LEU A 11 37.07 10.80 2.13
C LEU A 11 37.54 12.24 1.80
N ARG A 12 38.84 12.46 1.67
CA ARG A 12 39.42 13.75 1.30
C ARG A 12 39.08 14.14 -0.15
N TYR A 13 38.89 13.17 -1.05
CA TYR A 13 38.43 13.45 -2.42
C TYR A 13 36.96 13.86 -2.45
N LEU A 14 36.13 13.32 -1.58
CA LEU A 14 34.72 13.70 -1.51
C LEU A 14 34.49 15.09 -0.87
N TRP A 15 35.22 15.39 0.23
CA TRP A 15 34.94 16.54 1.09
C TRP A 15 36.00 17.63 1.06
N GLY A 16 37.09 17.48 0.30
CA GLY A 16 38.16 18.46 0.20
C GLY A 16 37.69 19.77 -0.45
N ARG A 17 37.82 20.89 0.26
CA ARG A 17 37.38 22.24 -0.17
C ARG A 17 38.11 22.81 -1.39
N ALA A 18 39.27 22.33 -1.74
CA ALA A 18 40.16 22.91 -2.73
C ALA A 18 40.20 22.20 -4.09
N ASN A 19 39.37 21.17 -4.30
CA ASN A 19 39.56 20.25 -5.42
C ASN A 19 38.32 20.16 -6.31
N GLU A 20 38.48 20.48 -7.60
CA GLU A 20 37.45 20.31 -8.63
C GLU A 20 36.93 18.87 -8.72
N GLY A 21 37.79 17.85 -8.47
CA GLY A 21 37.42 16.45 -8.46
C GLY A 21 36.34 16.00 -7.46
N GLY A 22 36.27 16.69 -6.30
CA GLY A 22 35.19 16.46 -5.32
C GLY A 22 33.80 16.85 -5.84
N ARG A 23 33.74 17.69 -6.85
CA ARG A 23 32.47 18.10 -7.51
C ARG A 23 31.79 16.93 -8.22
N TYR A 24 32.56 16.07 -8.89
CA TYR A 24 32.01 14.91 -9.61
C TYR A 24 31.40 13.88 -8.65
N LEU A 25 32.10 13.56 -7.55
CA LEU A 25 31.57 12.62 -6.55
C LEU A 25 30.34 13.18 -5.82
N ARG A 26 30.34 14.48 -5.48
CA ARG A 26 29.17 15.14 -4.88
C ARG A 26 28.00 15.21 -5.84
N GLY A 27 28.25 15.49 -7.13
CA GLY A 27 27.24 15.44 -8.17
C GLY A 27 26.65 14.04 -8.34
N ALA A 28 27.50 12.99 -8.29
CA ALA A 28 27.03 11.61 -8.32
C ALA A 28 26.20 11.22 -7.08
N ALA A 29 26.62 11.66 -5.88
CA ALA A 29 25.86 11.45 -4.65
C ALA A 29 24.50 12.15 -4.70
N ALA A 30 24.46 13.41 -5.21
CA ALA A 30 23.23 14.13 -5.44
C ALA A 30 22.33 13.40 -6.46
N GLY A 31 22.89 12.86 -7.54
CA GLY A 31 22.17 12.07 -8.53
C GLY A 31 21.52 10.83 -7.92
N ILE A 32 22.23 10.08 -7.05
CA ILE A 32 21.66 8.95 -6.31
C ILE A 32 20.55 9.45 -5.36
N ALA A 33 20.78 10.53 -4.63
CA ALA A 33 19.79 11.07 -3.70
C ALA A 33 18.51 11.45 -4.44
N VAL A 34 18.62 12.21 -5.54
CA VAL A 34 17.46 12.61 -6.37
C VAL A 34 16.72 11.41 -6.95
N SER A 35 17.44 10.34 -7.33
CA SER A 35 16.81 9.11 -7.81
C SER A 35 16.08 8.32 -6.72
N LEU A 36 16.60 8.34 -5.49
CA LEU A 36 16.01 7.59 -4.37
C LEU A 36 14.78 8.29 -3.77
N VAL A 37 14.70 9.62 -3.83
CA VAL A 37 13.54 10.37 -3.29
C VAL A 37 12.22 9.87 -3.88
N PRO A 38 11.99 9.86 -5.21
CA PRO A 38 10.73 9.38 -5.75
C PRO A 38 10.49 7.89 -5.45
N ILE A 39 11.55 7.08 -5.37
CA ILE A 39 11.46 5.66 -5.02
C ILE A 39 10.86 5.48 -3.62
N ILE A 40 11.41 6.17 -2.62
CA ILE A 40 10.93 6.08 -1.23
C ILE A 40 9.51 6.65 -1.10
N VAL A 41 9.22 7.77 -1.76
CA VAL A 41 7.87 8.36 -1.74
C VAL A 41 6.84 7.41 -2.36
N THR A 42 7.15 6.83 -3.54
CA THR A 42 6.25 5.89 -4.22
C THR A 42 6.02 4.63 -3.37
N LEU A 43 7.07 4.12 -2.71
CA LEU A 43 6.93 2.96 -1.82
C LEU A 43 5.97 3.27 -0.65
N ILE A 44 6.14 4.40 0.03
CA ILE A 44 5.28 4.80 1.15
C ILE A 44 3.83 4.98 0.68
N VAL A 45 3.63 5.63 -0.48
CA VAL A 45 2.29 5.84 -1.03
C VAL A 45 1.65 4.51 -1.44
N ALA A 46 2.37 3.66 -2.17
CA ALA A 46 1.84 2.37 -2.62
C ALA A 46 1.50 1.45 -1.45
N ASP A 47 2.42 1.24 -0.50
CA ASP A 47 2.19 0.41 0.68
C ASP A 47 1.07 1.00 1.56
N GLY A 48 1.03 2.32 1.70
CA GLY A 48 -0.04 3.03 2.42
C GLY A 48 -1.41 2.82 1.79
N MET A 49 -1.52 2.98 0.47
CA MET A 49 -2.78 2.77 -0.26
C MET A 49 -3.23 1.31 -0.19
N ILE A 50 -2.35 0.36 -0.50
CA ILE A 50 -2.66 -1.08 -0.44
C ILE A 50 -3.14 -1.45 0.96
N ARG A 51 -2.42 -1.05 2.00
CA ARG A 51 -2.79 -1.35 3.39
C ARG A 51 -4.08 -0.67 3.80
N GLY A 52 -4.25 0.60 3.43
CA GLY A 52 -5.45 1.36 3.77
C GLY A 52 -6.72 0.82 3.14
N ILE A 53 -6.65 0.35 1.89
CA ILE A 53 -7.77 -0.33 1.22
C ILE A 53 -8.01 -1.69 1.86
N THR A 54 -6.95 -2.48 2.07
CA THR A 54 -7.05 -3.82 2.69
C THR A 54 -7.65 -3.74 4.09
N ASP A 55 -7.22 -2.79 4.93
CA ASP A 55 -7.79 -2.61 6.28
C ASP A 55 -9.30 -2.33 6.25
N ARG A 56 -9.78 -1.55 5.26
CA ARG A 56 -11.23 -1.32 5.08
C ARG A 56 -11.98 -2.58 4.69
N TYR A 57 -11.40 -3.38 3.78
CA TYR A 57 -11.98 -4.67 3.44
C TYR A 57 -12.02 -5.62 4.65
N LEU A 58 -10.95 -5.65 5.46
CA LEU A 58 -10.88 -6.50 6.64
C LEU A 58 -11.87 -6.06 7.71
N GLU A 59 -11.89 -4.78 8.02
CA GLU A 59 -12.67 -4.29 9.15
C GLU A 59 -14.16 -4.10 8.81
N LEU A 60 -14.46 -3.74 7.58
CA LEU A 60 -15.86 -3.45 7.18
C LEU A 60 -16.43 -4.51 6.22
N GLY A 61 -15.59 -5.18 5.42
CA GLY A 61 -16.01 -6.04 4.33
C GLY A 61 -16.04 -7.52 4.72
N THR A 62 -14.91 -8.17 4.64
CA THR A 62 -14.80 -9.64 4.78
C THR A 62 -14.66 -10.13 6.21
N GLY A 63 -14.28 -9.24 7.15
CA GLY A 63 -13.70 -9.69 8.42
C GLY A 63 -12.31 -10.28 8.22
N HIS A 64 -11.75 -10.82 9.30
CA HIS A 64 -10.41 -11.44 9.29
C HIS A 64 -10.46 -12.89 8.84
N LEU A 65 -11.53 -13.60 9.21
CA LEU A 65 -11.86 -14.94 8.78
C LEU A 65 -13.36 -15.01 8.48
N GLN A 66 -13.75 -15.89 7.57
CA GLN A 66 -15.14 -16.25 7.33
C GLN A 66 -15.32 -17.75 7.48
N VAL A 67 -16.30 -18.12 8.28
CA VAL A 67 -16.69 -19.52 8.50
C VAL A 67 -17.99 -19.78 7.76
N PHE A 68 -17.95 -20.66 6.78
CA PHE A 68 -19.09 -21.10 5.99
C PHE A 68 -19.55 -22.46 6.44
N GLU A 69 -20.85 -22.60 6.60
CA GLU A 69 -21.49 -23.90 6.86
C GLU A 69 -21.65 -24.66 5.54
N MET A 70 -21.08 -25.85 5.44
CA MET A 70 -21.15 -26.70 4.25
C MET A 70 -22.41 -27.60 4.24
N TYR A 71 -22.84 -28.02 5.42
CA TYR A 71 -24.04 -28.83 5.61
C TYR A 71 -24.88 -28.23 6.71
N SER A 72 -26.23 -28.19 6.52
CA SER A 72 -27.14 -27.62 7.53
C SER A 72 -26.98 -28.34 8.86
N SER A 73 -26.40 -27.66 9.83
CA SER A 73 -26.24 -28.13 11.21
C SER A 73 -27.26 -27.46 12.10
N GLU A 74 -27.88 -28.23 12.99
CA GLU A 74 -28.88 -27.68 13.95
C GLU A 74 -28.26 -26.79 15.04
N LYS A 75 -26.90 -26.63 15.06
CA LYS A 75 -26.17 -26.05 16.22
C LYS A 75 -25.38 -24.76 15.88
N LYS A 76 -25.96 -23.80 15.14
CA LYS A 76 -25.28 -22.55 14.81
C LYS A 76 -24.86 -21.72 16.03
N GLU A 77 -25.67 -21.69 17.08
CA GLU A 77 -25.39 -20.91 18.29
C GLU A 77 -24.18 -21.47 19.04
N ASP A 78 -24.06 -22.80 19.11
CA ASP A 78 -22.92 -23.47 19.72
C ASP A 78 -21.59 -23.11 19.02
N VAL A 79 -21.59 -22.96 17.69
CA VAL A 79 -20.38 -22.61 16.91
C VAL A 79 -19.90 -21.20 17.18
N ILE A 80 -20.83 -20.25 17.33
CA ILE A 80 -20.47 -18.86 17.69
C ILE A 80 -19.80 -18.83 19.08
N GLU A 81 -20.32 -19.58 20.03
CA GLU A 81 -19.74 -19.64 21.38
C GLU A 81 -18.37 -20.33 21.38
N ILE A 82 -18.23 -21.43 20.63
CA ILE A 82 -16.94 -22.12 20.45
C ILE A 82 -15.89 -21.16 19.90
N ILE A 83 -16.21 -20.45 18.81
CA ILE A 83 -15.26 -19.50 18.19
C ILE A 83 -14.93 -18.35 19.14
N LYS A 84 -15.91 -17.81 19.87
CA LYS A 84 -15.70 -16.74 20.84
C LYS A 84 -14.82 -17.13 22.03
N ALA A 85 -14.75 -18.42 22.36
CA ALA A 85 -13.95 -18.92 23.48
C ALA A 85 -12.44 -18.93 23.17
N TYR A 86 -12.02 -18.79 21.91
CA TYR A 86 -10.61 -18.72 21.56
C TYR A 86 -9.96 -17.43 21.97
N ASP A 87 -8.78 -17.54 22.58
CA ASP A 87 -7.95 -16.38 22.92
C ASP A 87 -7.52 -15.62 21.65
N GLY A 88 -7.69 -14.30 21.66
CA GLY A 88 -7.40 -13.44 20.50
C GLY A 88 -8.56 -13.23 19.53
N VAL A 89 -9.74 -13.84 19.75
CA VAL A 89 -10.97 -13.52 19.01
C VAL A 89 -11.61 -12.26 19.61
N LYS A 90 -11.82 -11.25 18.78
CA LYS A 90 -12.45 -9.98 19.16
C LYS A 90 -13.97 -10.02 19.06
N GLY A 91 -14.47 -10.80 18.12
CA GLY A 91 -15.90 -10.93 17.93
C GLY A 91 -16.27 -11.85 16.77
N VAL A 92 -17.51 -12.33 16.79
CA VAL A 92 -18.10 -13.21 15.79
C VAL A 92 -19.50 -12.70 15.48
N TRP A 93 -19.80 -12.49 14.19
CA TRP A 93 -21.10 -11.97 13.74
C TRP A 93 -21.62 -12.79 12.55
N PRO A 94 -22.90 -13.21 12.61
CA PRO A 94 -23.55 -13.82 11.45
C PRO A 94 -23.81 -12.77 10.37
N GLU A 95 -23.51 -13.12 9.12
CA GLU A 95 -23.80 -12.32 7.94
C GLU A 95 -24.48 -13.16 6.88
N MET A 96 -25.46 -12.56 6.20
CA MET A 96 -25.99 -13.04 4.91
C MET A 96 -25.66 -12.00 3.85
N ARG A 97 -25.08 -12.44 2.75
CA ARG A 97 -24.70 -11.57 1.64
C ARG A 97 -25.37 -12.03 0.35
N SER A 98 -25.92 -11.07 -0.39
CA SER A 98 -26.54 -11.31 -1.68
C SER A 98 -26.33 -10.14 -2.63
N THR A 99 -26.60 -10.33 -3.90
CA THR A 99 -26.64 -9.25 -4.89
C THR A 99 -28.08 -8.84 -5.15
N GLY A 100 -28.27 -7.55 -5.48
CA GLY A 100 -29.60 -7.02 -5.79
C GLY A 100 -29.50 -5.75 -6.62
N VAL A 101 -30.65 -5.14 -6.85
CA VAL A 101 -30.78 -3.83 -7.49
C VAL A 101 -31.53 -2.90 -6.55
N LEU A 102 -30.92 -1.78 -6.21
CA LEU A 102 -31.55 -0.71 -5.44
C LEU A 102 -32.14 0.33 -6.39
N ALA A 103 -33.41 0.64 -6.22
CA ALA A 103 -34.11 1.67 -6.96
C ALA A 103 -34.46 2.83 -6.03
N GLY A 104 -33.92 4.01 -6.31
CA GLY A 104 -34.25 5.28 -5.68
C GLY A 104 -34.94 6.26 -6.64
N LYS A 105 -35.08 7.52 -6.22
CA LYS A 105 -35.70 8.59 -7.03
C LYS A 105 -34.85 8.98 -8.25
N GLY A 106 -33.53 8.89 -8.13
CA GLY A 106 -32.55 9.28 -9.17
C GLY A 106 -32.17 8.17 -10.14
N GLY A 107 -32.43 6.90 -9.80
CA GLY A 107 -32.03 5.79 -10.67
C GLY A 107 -32.05 4.41 -10.01
N LYS A 108 -31.51 3.44 -10.75
CA LYS A 108 -31.36 2.05 -10.30
C LYS A 108 -29.90 1.68 -10.39
N THR A 109 -29.37 1.02 -9.36
CA THR A 109 -27.98 0.61 -9.29
C THR A 109 -27.87 -0.81 -8.74
N GLY A 110 -26.96 -1.61 -9.30
CA GLY A 110 -26.61 -2.92 -8.75
C GLY A 110 -25.93 -2.75 -7.38
N VAL A 111 -26.31 -3.58 -6.42
CA VAL A 111 -25.81 -3.48 -5.04
C VAL A 111 -25.43 -4.82 -4.46
N THR A 112 -24.52 -4.80 -3.52
CA THR A 112 -24.24 -5.91 -2.61
C THR A 112 -25.04 -5.68 -1.33
N VAL A 113 -26.03 -6.53 -1.09
CA VAL A 113 -26.86 -6.50 0.11
C VAL A 113 -26.11 -7.22 1.22
N ARG A 114 -25.88 -6.55 2.31
CA ARG A 114 -25.25 -7.07 3.51
C ARG A 114 -26.22 -7.07 4.67
N ALA A 115 -26.66 -8.25 5.05
CA ALA A 115 -27.51 -8.44 6.21
C ALA A 115 -26.63 -8.97 7.36
N ILE A 116 -26.27 -8.10 8.27
CA ILE A 116 -25.35 -8.41 9.37
C ILE A 116 -25.94 -7.93 10.70
N GLU A 117 -25.55 -8.57 11.78
CA GLU A 117 -25.96 -8.16 13.10
C GLU A 117 -25.52 -6.72 13.39
N PRO A 118 -26.43 -5.85 13.88
CA PRO A 118 -26.12 -4.42 14.09
C PRO A 118 -24.96 -4.14 15.03
N SER A 119 -24.61 -5.06 15.95
CA SER A 119 -23.47 -4.94 16.86
C SER A 119 -22.11 -4.92 16.13
N PHE A 120 -22.02 -5.49 14.93
CA PHE A 120 -20.83 -5.44 14.09
C PHE A 120 -20.36 -4.01 13.80
N TRP A 121 -21.31 -3.09 13.58
CA TRP A 121 -21.00 -1.68 13.26
C TRP A 121 -20.58 -0.87 14.48
N MET A 122 -20.79 -1.41 15.68
CA MET A 122 -20.36 -0.82 16.95
C MET A 122 -18.99 -1.33 17.43
N ASP A 123 -18.45 -2.37 16.76
CA ASP A 123 -17.10 -2.85 17.00
C ASP A 123 -16.06 -1.76 16.73
N LEU A 124 -15.02 -1.67 17.57
CA LEU A 124 -13.99 -0.63 17.49
C LEU A 124 -13.27 -0.61 16.13
N GLY A 125 -13.03 -1.77 15.54
CA GLY A 125 -12.42 -1.89 14.21
C GLY A 125 -13.32 -1.31 13.14
N SER A 126 -14.60 -1.73 13.12
CA SER A 126 -15.59 -1.22 12.16
C SER A 126 -15.86 0.26 12.34
N ALA A 127 -16.07 0.72 13.57
CA ALA A 127 -16.37 2.12 13.88
C ALA A 127 -15.24 3.08 13.48
N ARG A 128 -13.99 2.62 13.50
CA ARG A 128 -12.83 3.42 13.08
C ARG A 128 -12.86 3.82 11.62
N PHE A 129 -13.37 2.94 10.75
CA PHE A 129 -13.36 3.14 9.30
C PHE A 129 -14.71 3.58 8.74
N LEU A 130 -15.80 3.46 9.52
CA LEU A 130 -17.13 3.85 9.08
C LEU A 130 -17.45 5.27 9.57
N LYS A 131 -17.57 6.21 8.65
CA LYS A 131 -18.03 7.58 8.91
C LYS A 131 -19.54 7.66 8.69
N ILE A 132 -20.26 8.31 9.59
CA ILE A 132 -21.66 8.65 9.40
C ILE A 132 -21.68 9.99 8.67
N ILE A 133 -22.28 10.01 7.48
CA ILE A 133 -22.47 11.22 6.69
C ILE A 133 -23.78 11.88 7.09
N ASP A 134 -24.87 11.07 7.23
CA ASP A 134 -26.18 11.54 7.67
C ASP A 134 -26.96 10.39 8.32
N GLY A 135 -27.79 10.66 9.29
CA GLY A 135 -28.64 9.69 9.98
C GLY A 135 -27.95 8.85 11.05
N VAL A 136 -28.19 7.53 11.06
CA VAL A 136 -27.73 6.59 12.10
C VAL A 136 -26.66 5.62 11.60
N GLN A 137 -25.87 5.07 12.54
CA GLN A 137 -24.77 4.16 12.23
C GLN A 137 -25.19 2.71 11.97
N LYS A 138 -26.34 2.30 12.47
CA LYS A 138 -26.85 0.92 12.39
C LYS A 138 -28.32 0.88 12.06
N PRO A 139 -28.82 -0.15 11.36
CA PRO A 139 -30.25 -0.36 11.21
C PRO A 139 -30.88 -0.72 12.58
N GLU A 140 -32.03 -0.11 12.90
CA GLU A 140 -32.75 -0.34 14.15
C GLU A 140 -33.93 -1.29 13.97
N THR A 141 -34.54 -1.27 12.79
CA THR A 141 -35.66 -2.13 12.43
C THR A 141 -35.35 -3.01 11.21
N ASP A 142 -36.18 -4.03 10.98
CA ASP A 142 -36.04 -4.92 9.82
C ASP A 142 -36.32 -4.27 8.46
N ARG A 143 -36.85 -3.03 8.48
CA ARG A 143 -37.14 -2.24 7.27
C ARG A 143 -36.18 -1.07 7.08
N ASP A 144 -35.21 -0.95 7.93
CA ASP A 144 -34.18 0.07 7.83
C ASP A 144 -33.06 -0.38 6.91
N ILE A 145 -32.53 0.56 6.12
CA ILE A 145 -31.38 0.35 5.25
C ILE A 145 -30.39 1.50 5.45
N LEU A 146 -29.11 1.16 5.50
CA LEU A 146 -28.02 2.11 5.38
C LEU A 146 -27.43 2.01 3.98
N LEU A 147 -27.09 3.15 3.41
CA LEU A 147 -26.50 3.25 2.07
C LEU A 147 -25.09 3.82 2.15
N GLY A 148 -24.20 3.29 1.33
CA GLY A 148 -22.92 3.96 1.07
C GLY A 148 -23.15 5.32 0.43
N GLU A 149 -22.32 6.31 0.71
CA GLU A 149 -22.46 7.70 0.26
C GLU A 149 -22.58 7.80 -1.27
N THR A 150 -21.75 7.08 -2.00
CA THR A 150 -21.78 7.05 -3.46
C THR A 150 -23.06 6.39 -3.98
N LEU A 151 -23.50 5.29 -3.34
CA LEU A 151 -24.73 4.62 -3.68
C LEU A 151 -25.95 5.54 -3.46
N ALA A 152 -26.00 6.26 -2.34
CA ALA A 152 -27.03 7.24 -2.04
C ALA A 152 -27.06 8.35 -3.09
N THR A 153 -25.90 8.86 -3.49
CA THR A 153 -25.76 9.88 -4.55
C THR A 153 -26.28 9.35 -5.90
N ASN A 154 -25.84 8.14 -6.31
CA ASN A 154 -26.23 7.53 -7.59
C ASN A 154 -27.74 7.23 -7.68
N THR A 155 -28.36 6.88 -6.57
CA THR A 155 -29.79 6.59 -6.48
C THR A 155 -30.65 7.79 -6.14
N GLY A 156 -30.04 8.94 -5.83
CA GLY A 156 -30.71 10.17 -5.37
C GLY A 156 -31.47 9.99 -4.06
N ALA A 157 -31.05 9.04 -3.22
CA ALA A 157 -31.70 8.71 -1.97
C ALA A 157 -31.16 9.57 -0.83
N LYS A 158 -32.03 10.02 0.07
CA LYS A 158 -31.74 10.78 1.28
C LYS A 158 -32.25 10.04 2.50
N VAL A 159 -31.74 10.39 3.68
CA VAL A 159 -32.27 9.88 4.96
C VAL A 159 -33.77 10.21 5.07
N GLY A 160 -34.56 9.20 5.43
CA GLY A 160 -36.02 9.26 5.47
C GLY A 160 -36.71 8.84 4.18
N ASP A 161 -36.05 8.76 3.05
CA ASP A 161 -36.63 8.28 1.79
C ASP A 161 -36.92 6.78 1.84
N THR A 162 -37.94 6.36 1.09
CA THR A 162 -38.24 4.96 0.85
C THR A 162 -37.60 4.52 -0.47
N VAL A 163 -36.67 3.56 -0.40
CA VAL A 163 -36.03 2.93 -1.55
C VAL A 163 -36.58 1.51 -1.75
N ARG A 164 -36.47 0.98 -2.98
CA ARG A 164 -36.92 -0.36 -3.30
C ARG A 164 -35.74 -1.25 -3.62
N LEU A 165 -35.53 -2.27 -2.76
CA LEU A 165 -34.53 -3.31 -2.97
C LEU A 165 -35.16 -4.46 -3.74
N MET A 166 -34.64 -4.75 -4.93
CA MET A 166 -35.01 -5.89 -5.76
C MET A 166 -33.96 -7.00 -5.55
N THR A 167 -34.44 -8.13 -5.05
CA THR A 167 -33.62 -9.37 -4.89
C THR A 167 -34.29 -10.50 -5.66
N ILE A 168 -33.55 -11.56 -5.91
CA ILE A 168 -34.13 -12.75 -6.54
C ILE A 168 -34.48 -13.75 -5.42
N ARG A 169 -35.67 -14.33 -5.49
CA ARG A 169 -36.11 -15.39 -4.59
C ARG A 169 -36.40 -16.65 -5.39
N ASN A 170 -35.92 -17.78 -4.95
CA ASN A 170 -36.31 -19.06 -5.51
C ASN A 170 -37.60 -19.53 -4.84
N THR A 171 -38.68 -19.66 -5.61
CA THR A 171 -39.98 -20.18 -5.15
C THR A 171 -40.35 -21.37 -6.05
N GLN A 172 -40.33 -22.57 -5.49
CA GLN A 172 -40.67 -23.81 -6.21
C GLN A 172 -39.87 -24.03 -7.51
N GLY A 173 -38.53 -23.78 -7.45
CA GLY A 173 -37.62 -23.93 -8.59
C GLY A 173 -37.71 -22.82 -9.64
N ARG A 174 -38.50 -21.74 -9.40
CA ARG A 174 -38.54 -20.56 -10.24
C ARG A 174 -37.91 -19.37 -9.56
N GLN A 175 -36.97 -18.73 -10.25
CA GLN A 175 -36.32 -17.50 -9.79
C GLN A 175 -37.22 -16.31 -10.10
N LEU A 176 -37.83 -15.71 -9.08
CA LEU A 176 -38.70 -14.57 -9.21
C LEU A 176 -38.06 -13.32 -8.58
N PRO A 177 -38.05 -12.18 -9.27
CA PRO A 177 -37.65 -10.93 -8.66
C PRO A 177 -38.67 -10.48 -7.63
N VAL A 178 -38.21 -10.23 -6.41
CA VAL A 178 -39.01 -9.71 -5.30
C VAL A 178 -38.55 -8.29 -4.99
N THR A 179 -39.48 -7.36 -4.91
CA THR A 179 -39.17 -5.97 -4.56
C THR A 179 -39.67 -5.67 -3.16
N THR A 180 -38.74 -5.27 -2.30
CA THR A 180 -39.05 -4.93 -0.91
C THR A 180 -38.75 -3.46 -0.64
N PRO A 181 -39.69 -2.69 -0.06
CA PRO A 181 -39.42 -1.32 0.35
C PRO A 181 -38.64 -1.27 1.64
N PHE A 182 -37.64 -0.37 1.70
CA PHE A 182 -36.83 -0.04 2.88
C PHE A 182 -36.81 1.46 3.10
N VAL A 183 -36.69 1.90 4.36
CA VAL A 183 -36.49 3.29 4.74
C VAL A 183 -35.01 3.56 4.95
N VAL A 184 -34.45 4.55 4.26
CA VAL A 184 -33.07 4.97 4.43
C VAL A 184 -32.94 5.64 5.80
N ARG A 185 -32.22 5.02 6.71
CA ARG A 185 -31.98 5.53 8.06
C ARG A 185 -30.61 6.19 8.23
N GLY A 186 -29.66 5.85 7.39
CA GLY A 186 -28.34 6.46 7.41
C GLY A 186 -27.62 6.36 6.09
N ILE A 187 -26.76 7.32 5.87
CA ILE A 187 -25.78 7.35 4.78
C ILE A 187 -24.40 7.29 5.45
N VAL A 188 -23.63 6.29 5.04
CA VAL A 188 -22.33 6.00 5.64
C VAL A 188 -21.23 5.99 4.57
N SER A 189 -20.00 6.27 4.95
CA SER A 189 -18.87 6.20 4.05
C SER A 189 -17.69 5.53 4.75
N CYS A 190 -17.01 4.64 4.04
CA CYS A 190 -15.74 4.07 4.47
C CYS A 190 -14.54 4.86 3.93
N GLY A 191 -14.78 5.92 3.15
CA GLY A 191 -13.74 6.70 2.49
C GLY A 191 -13.04 5.96 1.36
N TYR A 192 -13.71 4.93 0.79
CA TYR A 192 -13.31 4.22 -0.41
C TYR A 192 -14.55 4.01 -1.31
N ASN A 193 -14.60 4.75 -2.39
CA ASN A 193 -15.78 4.89 -3.22
C ASN A 193 -16.29 3.57 -3.82
N GLU A 194 -15.39 2.65 -4.16
CA GLU A 194 -15.77 1.35 -4.74
C GLU A 194 -16.65 0.54 -3.77
N LEU A 195 -16.36 0.59 -2.47
CA LEU A 195 -17.18 -0.03 -1.45
C LEU A 195 -18.47 0.78 -1.19
N ASP A 196 -18.35 2.12 -1.10
CA ASP A 196 -19.47 3.01 -0.86
C ASP A 196 -20.48 3.03 -2.02
N ALA A 197 -20.04 2.67 -3.24
CA ALA A 197 -20.92 2.56 -4.41
C ALA A 197 -21.77 1.27 -4.44
N LEU A 198 -21.32 0.22 -3.75
CA LEU A 198 -21.95 -1.10 -3.84
C LEU A 198 -22.74 -1.49 -2.58
N TRP A 199 -22.38 -0.96 -1.41
CA TRP A 199 -22.93 -1.46 -0.16
C TRP A 199 -24.30 -0.90 0.18
N CYS A 200 -25.26 -1.80 0.36
CA CYS A 200 -26.46 -1.55 1.14
C CYS A 200 -26.53 -2.51 2.34
N ILE A 201 -26.74 -1.95 3.52
CA ILE A 201 -26.66 -2.63 4.80
C ILE A 201 -28.03 -2.69 5.42
N ILE A 202 -28.47 -3.90 5.79
CA ILE A 202 -29.73 -4.16 6.47
C ILE A 202 -29.47 -4.97 7.75
N SER A 203 -30.45 -5.04 8.64
CA SER A 203 -30.34 -5.89 9.83
C SER A 203 -30.31 -7.38 9.41
N PHE A 204 -29.65 -8.23 10.22
CA PHE A 204 -29.61 -9.67 9.97
C PHE A 204 -31.02 -10.29 9.92
N GLU A 205 -31.91 -9.86 10.79
CA GLU A 205 -33.30 -10.32 10.79
C GLU A 205 -34.09 -9.83 9.57
N GLY A 206 -33.84 -8.58 9.12
CA GLY A 206 -34.35 -8.07 7.86
C GLY A 206 -33.89 -8.91 6.65
N GLY A 207 -32.62 -9.32 6.69
CA GLY A 207 -32.03 -10.21 5.70
C GLY A 207 -32.69 -11.57 5.61
N LYS A 208 -32.91 -12.24 6.72
CA LYS A 208 -33.62 -13.54 6.78
C LYS A 208 -34.99 -13.49 6.12
N ARG A 209 -35.70 -12.35 6.15
CA ARG A 209 -37.01 -12.18 5.55
C ARG A 209 -36.98 -11.89 4.04
N VAL A 210 -35.93 -11.22 3.58
CA VAL A 210 -35.84 -10.68 2.20
C VAL A 210 -34.94 -11.51 1.31
N LEU A 211 -33.87 -12.06 1.86
CA LEU A 211 -32.88 -12.85 1.11
C LEU A 211 -33.27 -14.34 1.11
N SER A 212 -33.08 -14.98 -0.02
CA SER A 212 -33.27 -16.43 -0.13
C SER A 212 -32.00 -17.15 0.33
N ALA A 213 -32.15 -18.17 1.14
CA ALA A 213 -31.03 -18.99 1.61
C ALA A 213 -30.21 -19.60 0.46
N GLU A 214 -30.85 -19.93 -0.65
CA GLU A 214 -30.20 -20.54 -1.83
C GLU A 214 -29.39 -19.52 -2.66
N GLN A 215 -29.67 -18.22 -2.53
CA GLN A 215 -29.03 -17.17 -3.32
C GLN A 215 -28.25 -16.17 -2.45
N SER A 216 -28.21 -16.40 -1.17
CA SER A 216 -27.38 -15.67 -0.23
C SER A 216 -26.25 -16.55 0.28
N SER A 217 -25.06 -15.98 0.36
CA SER A 217 -23.96 -16.60 1.10
C SER A 217 -24.15 -16.30 2.58
N SER A 218 -24.32 -17.33 3.39
CA SER A 218 -24.39 -17.22 4.85
C SER A 218 -23.04 -17.59 5.44
N SER A 219 -22.45 -16.71 6.24
CA SER A 219 -21.17 -16.95 6.90
C SER A 219 -21.13 -16.32 8.29
N LEU A 220 -20.20 -16.77 9.12
CA LEU A 220 -19.83 -16.09 10.36
C LEU A 220 -18.58 -15.25 10.06
N ILE A 221 -18.67 -13.95 10.27
CA ILE A 221 -17.52 -13.06 10.23
C ILE A 221 -16.80 -13.13 11.56
N VAL A 222 -15.52 -13.44 11.54
CA VAL A 222 -14.67 -13.51 12.72
C VAL A 222 -13.60 -12.43 12.66
N LYS A 223 -13.45 -11.65 13.72
CA LYS A 223 -12.34 -10.72 13.91
C LYS A 223 -11.41 -11.21 14.99
N ILE A 224 -10.11 -11.17 14.70
CA ILE A 224 -9.04 -11.63 15.59
C ILE A 224 -8.02 -10.52 15.81
N GLU A 225 -7.13 -10.72 16.77
CA GLU A 225 -5.95 -9.88 16.92
C GLU A 225 -4.93 -10.18 15.83
N ASP A 226 -4.29 -9.11 15.29
CA ASP A 226 -3.23 -9.17 14.26
C ASP A 226 -3.56 -10.10 13.06
N PRO A 227 -4.59 -9.74 12.24
CA PRO A 227 -5.06 -10.60 11.15
C PRO A 227 -4.01 -10.85 10.06
N TYR A 228 -2.99 -10.00 9.98
CA TYR A 228 -1.93 -10.15 8.97
C TYR A 228 -0.96 -11.28 9.28
N LYS A 229 -0.75 -11.58 10.58
CA LYS A 229 0.19 -12.61 11.02
C LYS A 229 -0.50 -13.89 11.46
N LYS A 230 -1.66 -13.76 12.13
CA LYS A 230 -2.30 -14.87 12.83
C LYS A 230 -3.46 -15.52 12.06
N ALA A 231 -3.95 -14.91 10.95
CA ALA A 231 -5.13 -15.43 10.28
C ALA A 231 -4.97 -16.85 9.76
N ASP A 232 -3.80 -17.19 9.23
CA ASP A 232 -3.55 -18.52 8.67
C ASP A 232 -3.52 -19.60 9.78
N ASP A 233 -2.89 -19.29 10.93
CA ASP A 233 -2.84 -20.19 12.10
C ASP A 233 -4.23 -20.39 12.71
N PHE A 234 -5.00 -19.31 12.87
CA PHE A 234 -6.38 -19.38 13.37
C PHE A 234 -7.32 -20.14 12.44
N SER A 235 -7.15 -19.95 11.13
CA SER A 235 -7.94 -20.66 10.13
C SER A 235 -7.76 -22.17 10.26
N TRP A 236 -6.51 -22.62 10.41
CA TRP A 236 -6.19 -24.03 10.61
C TRP A 236 -6.77 -24.58 11.92
N LEU A 237 -6.61 -23.83 13.02
CA LEU A 237 -7.10 -24.22 14.34
C LEU A 237 -8.64 -24.38 14.35
N LEU A 238 -9.35 -23.40 13.79
CA LEU A 238 -10.80 -23.45 13.69
C LEU A 238 -11.29 -24.57 12.77
N TYR A 239 -10.58 -24.84 11.66
CA TYR A 239 -10.94 -25.93 10.76
C TYR A 239 -10.82 -27.30 11.44
N GLU A 240 -9.78 -27.51 12.25
CA GLU A 240 -9.56 -28.76 12.99
C GLU A 240 -10.66 -28.99 14.03
N ASP A 241 -11.05 -27.97 14.78
CA ASP A 241 -12.04 -28.08 15.86
C ASP A 241 -13.49 -28.09 15.38
N LEU A 242 -13.83 -27.35 14.34
CA LEU A 242 -15.19 -27.30 13.79
C LEU A 242 -15.50 -28.53 12.92
N GLY A 243 -14.49 -29.23 12.44
CA GLY A 243 -14.62 -30.43 11.64
C GLY A 243 -15.16 -30.19 10.22
N SER A 244 -15.43 -31.26 9.49
CA SER A 244 -15.78 -31.25 8.06
C SER A 244 -17.12 -30.58 7.70
N GLY A 245 -17.91 -30.19 8.69
CA GLY A 245 -19.17 -29.44 8.48
C GLY A 245 -19.00 -27.97 8.16
N TYR A 246 -17.80 -27.43 8.37
CA TYR A 246 -17.49 -26.01 8.20
C TYR A 246 -16.24 -25.81 7.35
N SER A 247 -16.25 -24.73 6.57
CA SER A 247 -15.06 -24.27 5.85
C SER A 247 -14.66 -22.90 6.37
N VAL A 248 -13.38 -22.77 6.74
CA VAL A 248 -12.82 -21.55 7.27
C VAL A 248 -11.89 -20.94 6.21
N TYR A 249 -12.21 -19.74 5.79
CA TYR A 249 -11.40 -18.99 4.82
C TYR A 249 -10.80 -17.76 5.48
N THR A 250 -9.53 -17.52 5.19
CA THR A 250 -8.85 -16.29 5.56
C THR A 250 -9.25 -15.14 4.63
N TRP A 251 -9.08 -13.92 5.09
CA TRP A 251 -9.28 -12.74 4.24
C TRP A 251 -8.43 -12.77 2.96
N LYS A 252 -7.22 -13.36 3.02
CA LYS A 252 -6.32 -13.50 1.85
C LYS A 252 -6.93 -14.41 0.78
N GLU A 253 -7.62 -15.46 1.19
CA GLU A 253 -8.28 -16.40 0.28
C GLU A 253 -9.53 -15.78 -0.33
N ILE A 254 -10.33 -15.06 0.48
CA ILE A 254 -11.55 -14.40 0.02
C ILE A 254 -11.21 -13.25 -0.95
N LEU A 255 -10.19 -12.43 -0.63
CA LEU A 255 -9.72 -11.32 -1.44
C LEU A 255 -8.57 -11.72 -2.36
N ARG A 256 -8.40 -13.00 -2.69
CA ARG A 256 -7.26 -13.54 -3.42
C ARG A 256 -6.95 -12.78 -4.71
N SER A 257 -7.97 -12.43 -5.47
CA SER A 257 -7.79 -11.72 -6.74
C SER A 257 -7.23 -10.30 -6.51
N GLN A 258 -7.81 -9.54 -5.58
CA GLN A 258 -7.34 -8.20 -5.25
C GLN A 258 -5.96 -8.22 -4.61
N TYR A 259 -5.76 -9.12 -3.64
CA TYR A 259 -4.49 -9.23 -2.93
C TYR A 259 -3.34 -9.61 -3.88
N SER A 260 -3.54 -10.61 -4.75
CA SER A 260 -2.53 -11.01 -5.74
C SER A 260 -2.24 -9.90 -6.76
N SER A 261 -3.24 -9.11 -7.14
CA SER A 261 -3.08 -7.95 -8.01
C SER A 261 -2.23 -6.87 -7.35
N TYR A 262 -2.48 -6.57 -6.07
CA TYR A 262 -1.69 -5.61 -5.30
C TYR A 262 -0.23 -6.07 -5.13
N GLU A 263 -0.03 -7.35 -4.82
CA GLU A 263 1.31 -7.92 -4.69
C GLU A 263 2.09 -7.88 -6.00
N SER A 264 1.45 -8.22 -7.11
CA SER A 264 2.03 -8.12 -8.45
C SER A 264 2.41 -6.68 -8.80
N THR A 265 1.53 -5.72 -8.48
CA THR A 265 1.80 -4.29 -8.69
C THR A 265 3.00 -3.84 -7.85
N ARG A 266 3.07 -4.25 -6.57
CA ARG A 266 4.20 -3.95 -5.69
C ARG A 266 5.52 -4.51 -6.23
N GLN A 267 5.52 -5.76 -6.71
CA GLN A 267 6.70 -6.39 -7.32
C GLN A 267 7.16 -5.66 -8.57
N LEU A 268 6.21 -5.25 -9.43
CA LEU A 268 6.50 -4.47 -10.63
C LEU A 268 7.10 -3.10 -10.28
N LEU A 269 6.56 -2.41 -9.27
CA LEU A 269 7.13 -1.16 -8.78
C LEU A 269 8.55 -1.35 -8.27
N LEU A 270 8.81 -2.38 -7.45
CA LEU A 270 10.16 -2.69 -6.95
C LEU A 270 11.13 -2.97 -8.10
N PHE A 271 10.70 -3.66 -9.15
CA PHE A 271 11.51 -3.90 -10.34
C PHE A 271 11.86 -2.60 -11.07
N ILE A 272 10.89 -1.71 -11.29
CA ILE A 272 11.12 -0.39 -11.90
C ILE A 272 12.07 0.43 -11.04
N MET A 273 11.89 0.42 -9.71
CA MET A 273 12.77 1.11 -8.77
C MET A 273 14.21 0.59 -8.85
N ALA A 274 14.39 -0.72 -8.96
CA ALA A 274 15.72 -1.32 -9.15
C ALA A 274 16.39 -0.83 -10.45
N LEU A 275 15.64 -0.72 -11.55
CA LEU A 275 16.15 -0.16 -12.80
C LEU A 275 16.58 1.30 -12.66
N ILE A 276 15.81 2.12 -11.95
CA ILE A 276 16.16 3.53 -11.69
C ILE A 276 17.48 3.62 -10.90
N VAL A 277 17.67 2.78 -9.89
CA VAL A 277 18.92 2.71 -9.11
C VAL A 277 20.10 2.30 -9.98
N ILE A 278 19.92 1.32 -10.89
CA ILE A 278 20.96 0.90 -11.82
C ILE A 278 21.35 2.06 -12.75
N VAL A 279 20.38 2.81 -13.27
CA VAL A 279 20.65 4.00 -14.11
C VAL A 279 21.41 5.06 -13.31
N ALA A 280 21.02 5.31 -12.05
CA ALA A 280 21.75 6.21 -11.17
C ALA A 280 23.19 5.75 -10.93
N ALA A 281 23.42 4.43 -10.82
CA ALA A 281 24.75 3.87 -10.64
C ALA A 281 25.66 4.09 -11.88
N ILE A 282 25.11 4.16 -13.08
CA ILE A 282 25.88 4.50 -14.31
C ILE A 282 26.46 5.91 -14.20
N ASN A 283 25.72 6.86 -13.62
CA ASN A 283 26.23 8.22 -13.35
C ASN A 283 27.42 8.20 -12.38
N VAL A 284 27.42 7.30 -11.39
CA VAL A 284 28.57 7.10 -10.49
C VAL A 284 29.78 6.59 -11.25
N SER A 285 29.59 5.65 -12.18
CA SER A 285 30.68 5.14 -13.01
C SER A 285 31.32 6.24 -13.86
N SER A 286 30.48 7.08 -14.49
CA SER A 286 30.94 8.22 -15.29
C SER A 286 31.70 9.25 -14.44
N SER A 287 31.16 9.59 -13.27
CA SER A 287 31.76 10.54 -12.34
C SER A 287 33.10 10.01 -11.78
N THR A 288 33.17 8.70 -11.47
CA THR A 288 34.40 8.05 -11.02
C THR A 288 35.45 8.03 -12.15
N SER A 289 35.03 7.79 -13.40
CA SER A 289 35.92 7.84 -14.55
C SER A 289 36.54 9.23 -14.74
N MET A 290 35.72 10.28 -14.61
CA MET A 290 36.18 11.67 -14.71
C MET A 290 37.14 12.02 -13.57
N LEU A 291 36.82 11.58 -12.35
CA LEU A 291 37.72 11.74 -11.20
C LEU A 291 39.07 11.05 -11.42
N VAL A 292 39.10 9.85 -11.99
CA VAL A 292 40.33 9.12 -12.33
C VAL A 292 41.17 9.94 -13.32
N LEU A 293 40.57 10.51 -14.36
CA LEU A 293 41.27 11.32 -15.37
C LEU A 293 41.86 12.58 -14.73
N GLU A 294 41.13 13.27 -13.88
CA GLU A 294 41.58 14.49 -13.21
C GLU A 294 42.70 14.22 -12.19
N ARG A 295 42.67 13.05 -11.54
CA ARG A 295 43.65 12.66 -10.51
C ARG A 295 44.82 11.82 -11.05
N ASN A 296 45.04 11.82 -12.35
CA ASN A 296 46.12 11.04 -12.97
C ASN A 296 47.50 11.33 -12.36
N ARG A 297 47.77 12.61 -12.02
CA ARG A 297 49.03 13.02 -11.39
C ARG A 297 49.15 12.47 -9.98
N ASP A 298 48.09 12.53 -9.18
CA ASP A 298 48.07 11.98 -7.83
C ASP A 298 48.24 10.46 -7.86
N ILE A 299 47.62 9.76 -8.83
CA ILE A 299 47.77 8.33 -9.05
C ILE A 299 49.26 7.99 -9.38
N ALA A 300 49.89 8.78 -10.26
CA ALA A 300 51.30 8.58 -10.60
C ALA A 300 52.21 8.72 -9.40
N ILE A 301 52.03 9.76 -8.58
CA ILE A 301 52.79 10.00 -7.33
C ILE A 301 52.63 8.82 -6.36
N LEU A 302 51.40 8.37 -6.13
CA LEU A 302 51.11 7.22 -5.24
C LEU A 302 51.79 5.94 -5.73
N LYS A 303 51.85 5.70 -7.04
CA LYS A 303 52.50 4.52 -7.59
C LYS A 303 54.01 4.61 -7.51
N VAL A 304 54.60 5.75 -7.76
CA VAL A 304 56.06 5.95 -7.56
C VAL A 304 56.45 5.79 -6.06
N SER A 305 55.55 6.16 -5.15
CA SER A 305 55.70 5.94 -3.71
C SER A 305 55.39 4.50 -3.26
N GLY A 306 55.25 3.54 -4.20
CA GLY A 306 55.10 2.13 -3.92
C GLY A 306 53.66 1.63 -3.71
N ALA A 307 52.62 2.40 -4.14
CA ALA A 307 51.27 1.89 -4.12
C ALA A 307 51.03 0.84 -5.24
N ASP A 308 50.57 -0.34 -4.83
CA ASP A 308 50.18 -1.42 -5.76
C ASP A 308 48.83 -1.14 -6.49
N ILE A 309 48.53 -1.93 -7.51
CA ILE A 309 47.29 -1.82 -8.30
C ILE A 309 46.07 -1.92 -7.38
N ARG A 310 46.09 -2.84 -6.41
CA ARG A 310 44.98 -3.06 -5.48
C ARG A 310 44.78 -1.85 -4.55
N GLY A 311 45.85 -1.23 -4.11
CA GLY A 311 45.83 -0.04 -3.27
C GLY A 311 45.16 1.15 -3.95
N VAL A 312 45.53 1.43 -5.23
CA VAL A 312 44.93 2.50 -6.00
C VAL A 312 43.47 2.19 -6.30
N THR A 313 43.16 0.96 -6.73
CA THR A 313 41.76 0.53 -6.99
C THR A 313 40.88 0.69 -5.75
N SER A 314 41.40 0.34 -4.57
CA SER A 314 40.70 0.46 -3.29
C SER A 314 40.30 1.91 -2.95
N ILE A 315 41.09 2.93 -3.32
CA ILE A 315 40.75 4.34 -3.10
C ILE A 315 39.47 4.72 -3.84
N PHE A 316 39.37 4.33 -5.11
CA PHE A 316 38.21 4.67 -5.94
C PHE A 316 36.96 3.82 -5.60
N LEU A 317 37.15 2.58 -5.14
CA LEU A 317 36.04 1.77 -4.59
C LEU A 317 35.47 2.37 -3.31
N TRP A 318 36.35 2.84 -2.39
CA TRP A 318 35.89 3.59 -1.22
C TRP A 318 35.21 4.91 -1.63
N GLY A 319 35.69 5.57 -2.69
CA GLY A 319 35.01 6.73 -3.27
C GLY A 319 33.57 6.40 -3.73
N GLY A 320 33.40 5.30 -4.47
CA GLY A 320 32.09 4.80 -4.87
C GLY A 320 31.19 4.43 -3.70
N PHE A 321 31.74 3.77 -2.68
CA PHE A 321 31.01 3.45 -1.45
C PHE A 321 30.53 4.71 -0.73
N LEU A 322 31.43 5.68 -0.50
CA LEU A 322 31.08 6.94 0.17
C LEU A 322 30.05 7.74 -0.60
N THR A 323 30.18 7.78 -1.94
CA THR A 323 29.20 8.45 -2.83
C THR A 323 27.84 7.75 -2.75
N GLY A 324 27.81 6.42 -2.83
CA GLY A 324 26.59 5.63 -2.69
C GLY A 324 25.95 5.80 -1.32
N PHE A 325 26.74 5.72 -0.26
CA PHE A 325 26.26 5.83 1.12
C PHE A 325 25.70 7.23 1.43
N THR A 326 26.44 8.30 1.10
CA THR A 326 25.97 9.67 1.33
C THR A 326 24.76 10.00 0.48
N GLY A 327 24.73 9.55 -0.79
CA GLY A 327 23.57 9.69 -1.66
C GLY A 327 22.36 8.94 -1.15
N ALA A 328 22.53 7.69 -0.70
CA ALA A 328 21.45 6.88 -0.15
C ALA A 328 20.89 7.48 1.15
N VAL A 329 21.74 7.87 2.10
CA VAL A 329 21.29 8.51 3.35
C VAL A 329 20.54 9.80 3.06
N ALA A 330 21.05 10.67 2.19
CA ALA A 330 20.37 11.92 1.83
C ALA A 330 19.05 11.65 1.11
N GLY A 331 19.03 10.75 0.12
CA GLY A 331 17.83 10.41 -0.65
C GLY A 331 16.74 9.77 0.20
N ILE A 332 17.09 8.82 1.07
CA ILE A 332 16.16 8.19 2.01
C ILE A 332 15.62 9.24 2.99
N SER A 333 16.47 10.08 3.58
CA SER A 333 16.03 11.10 4.54
C SER A 333 15.06 12.09 3.93
N ILE A 334 15.36 12.61 2.74
CA ILE A 334 14.47 13.52 2.01
C ILE A 334 13.20 12.80 1.57
N GLY A 335 13.32 11.58 1.04
CA GLY A 335 12.18 10.77 0.61
C GLY A 335 11.23 10.45 1.76
N LEU A 336 11.73 10.09 2.94
CA LEU A 336 10.94 9.88 4.15
C LEU A 336 10.25 11.18 4.60
N LEU A 337 10.97 12.30 4.58
CA LEU A 337 10.42 13.60 4.96
C LEU A 337 9.26 14.01 4.05
N ILE A 338 9.39 13.80 2.74
CA ILE A 338 8.33 14.03 1.75
C ILE A 338 7.20 13.04 1.96
N GLY A 339 7.51 11.74 2.08
CA GLY A 339 6.51 10.68 2.22
C GLY A 339 5.64 10.83 3.46
N VAL A 340 6.23 11.17 4.62
CA VAL A 340 5.45 11.43 5.85
C VAL A 340 4.52 12.65 5.70
N ASN A 341 4.90 13.63 4.91
CA ASN A 341 4.09 14.82 4.68
C ASN A 341 3.27 14.77 3.39
N ILE A 342 3.14 13.60 2.74
CA ILE A 342 2.55 13.48 1.40
C ILE A 342 1.12 14.02 1.34
N ASN A 343 0.27 13.75 2.34
CA ASN A 343 -1.10 14.25 2.38
C ASN A 343 -1.17 15.79 2.45
N SER A 344 -0.22 16.42 3.15
CA SER A 344 -0.14 17.88 3.24
C SER A 344 0.36 18.50 1.95
N LEU A 345 1.31 17.83 1.28
CA LEU A 345 1.84 18.25 -0.01
C LEU A 345 0.78 18.14 -1.11
N ILE A 346 0.02 17.04 -1.15
CA ILE A 346 -1.07 16.87 -2.12
C ILE A 346 -2.12 17.97 -1.92
N ARG A 347 -2.59 18.21 -0.69
CA ARG A 347 -3.54 19.28 -0.38
C ARG A 347 -2.99 20.67 -0.73
N GLY A 348 -1.70 20.89 -0.52
CA GLY A 348 -1.03 22.13 -0.93
C GLY A 348 -1.02 22.32 -2.44
N LEU A 349 -0.70 21.25 -3.18
CA LEU A 349 -0.67 21.25 -4.63
C LEU A 349 -2.08 21.41 -5.23
N GLU A 350 -3.09 20.76 -4.66
CA GLU A 350 -4.51 20.93 -5.04
C GLU A 350 -4.96 22.38 -4.90
N LYS A 351 -4.61 23.04 -3.79
CA LYS A 351 -4.91 24.46 -3.59
C LYS A 351 -4.26 25.35 -4.64
N VAL A 352 -2.98 25.09 -4.96
CA VAL A 352 -2.25 25.84 -5.97
C VAL A 352 -2.87 25.62 -7.36
N LEU A 353 -3.15 24.37 -7.73
CA LEU A 353 -3.77 24.04 -9.01
C LEU A 353 -5.19 24.60 -9.12
N SER A 354 -5.99 24.52 -8.07
CA SER A 354 -7.34 25.07 -8.03
C SER A 354 -7.33 26.61 -8.15
N PHE A 355 -6.32 27.27 -7.55
CA PHE A 355 -6.11 28.73 -7.73
C PHE A 355 -5.83 29.07 -9.19
N PHE A 356 -4.92 28.35 -9.85
CA PHE A 356 -4.64 28.57 -11.28
C PHE A 356 -5.82 28.18 -12.17
N SER A 357 -6.51 27.08 -11.88
CA SER A 357 -7.71 26.65 -12.60
C SER A 357 -8.84 27.69 -12.50
N GLY A 358 -9.05 28.27 -11.32
CA GLY A 358 -10.04 29.34 -11.11
C GLY A 358 -9.76 30.61 -11.93
N LEU A 359 -8.47 30.87 -12.25
CA LEU A 359 -8.06 31.99 -13.12
C LEU A 359 -8.49 31.78 -14.59
N PHE A 360 -8.66 30.51 -15.01
CA PHE A 360 -9.01 30.10 -16.39
C PHE A 360 -10.43 29.54 -16.51
N HIS A 361 -11.35 29.85 -15.61
CA HIS A 361 -12.74 29.34 -15.59
C HIS A 361 -12.87 27.81 -15.40
N GLY A 362 -11.86 27.16 -14.82
CA GLY A 362 -11.88 25.73 -14.45
C GLY A 362 -12.44 25.52 -13.04
N GLY A 363 -13.00 24.34 -12.79
CA GLY A 363 -13.48 23.94 -11.47
C GLY A 363 -12.35 23.56 -10.48
N GLU A 364 -12.73 23.13 -9.29
CA GLU A 364 -11.76 22.58 -8.30
C GLU A 364 -11.03 21.37 -8.88
N VAL A 365 -9.70 21.41 -8.81
CA VAL A 365 -8.84 20.32 -9.26
C VAL A 365 -8.52 19.43 -8.05
N LYS A 366 -9.03 18.20 -8.06
CA LYS A 366 -8.64 17.16 -7.10
C LYS A 366 -7.63 16.22 -7.77
N ILE A 367 -6.45 16.08 -7.17
CA ILE A 367 -5.39 15.18 -7.67
C ILE A 367 -5.72 13.73 -7.31
N LEU A 368 -6.17 13.51 -6.07
CA LEU A 368 -6.70 12.24 -5.63
C LEU A 368 -8.22 12.31 -5.76
N ASP A 369 -8.74 11.74 -6.83
CA ASP A 369 -10.19 11.59 -6.98
C ASP A 369 -10.67 10.58 -5.92
N PRO A 370 -11.53 10.99 -4.95
CA PRO A 370 -12.12 10.07 -3.99
C PRO A 370 -12.86 8.91 -4.64
N GLY A 371 -13.20 9.05 -5.93
CA GLY A 371 -13.80 7.99 -6.73
C GLY A 371 -12.95 6.74 -6.90
N PHE A 372 -11.62 6.89 -6.90
CA PHE A 372 -10.69 5.79 -7.15
C PHE A 372 -9.65 5.59 -6.04
N TYR A 373 -9.47 6.59 -5.19
CA TYR A 373 -8.43 6.60 -4.16
C TYR A 373 -9.01 6.86 -2.77
N LEU A 374 -8.22 6.56 -1.75
CA LEU A 374 -8.56 6.93 -0.37
C LEU A 374 -8.48 8.45 -0.21
N GLU A 375 -9.43 9.04 0.53
CA GLU A 375 -9.40 10.49 0.88
C GLU A 375 -8.09 10.90 1.58
N THR A 376 -7.49 9.98 2.34
CA THR A 376 -6.22 10.19 3.02
C THR A 376 -5.37 8.92 2.90
N ILE A 377 -4.12 9.07 2.48
CA ILE A 377 -3.17 7.96 2.36
C ILE A 377 -2.63 7.66 3.76
N PRO A 378 -2.82 6.45 4.29
CA PRO A 378 -2.17 6.03 5.53
C PRO A 378 -0.65 6.00 5.32
N ILE A 379 0.10 6.57 6.28
CA ILE A 379 1.56 6.59 6.20
C ILE A 379 2.09 5.32 6.85
N ILE A 380 2.54 4.39 6.02
CA ILE A 380 3.13 3.12 6.47
C ILE A 380 4.53 3.01 5.88
N ILE A 381 5.51 2.84 6.76
CA ILE A 381 6.92 2.74 6.37
C ILE A 381 7.37 1.30 6.56
N ASP A 382 7.62 0.61 5.46
CA ASP A 382 8.29 -0.69 5.48
C ASP A 382 9.81 -0.47 5.60
N TRP A 383 10.32 -0.46 6.85
CA TRP A 383 11.72 -0.26 7.15
C TRP A 383 12.63 -1.29 6.49
N ASN A 384 12.15 -2.53 6.29
CA ASN A 384 12.93 -3.58 5.63
C ASN A 384 13.14 -3.24 4.16
N ALA A 385 12.08 -2.79 3.47
CA ALA A 385 12.17 -2.38 2.07
C ALA A 385 13.06 -1.13 1.90
N VAL A 386 12.91 -0.13 2.78
CA VAL A 386 13.75 1.10 2.77
C VAL A 386 15.23 0.76 2.95
N LEU A 387 15.57 -0.09 3.93
CA LEU A 387 16.95 -0.53 4.16
C LEU A 387 17.49 -1.33 2.98
N LEU A 388 16.70 -2.23 2.42
CA LEU A 388 17.09 -3.06 1.28
C LEU A 388 17.40 -2.20 0.05
N ILE A 389 16.57 -1.19 -0.25
CA ILE A 389 16.79 -0.24 -1.33
C ILE A 389 18.07 0.56 -1.09
N GLY A 390 18.30 1.04 0.14
CA GLY A 390 19.52 1.75 0.51
C GLY A 390 20.79 0.92 0.32
N ILE A 391 20.78 -0.32 0.81
CA ILE A 391 21.88 -1.28 0.64
C ILE A 391 22.10 -1.57 -0.84
N PHE A 392 21.04 -1.81 -1.60
CA PHE A 392 21.12 -2.05 -3.03
C PHE A 392 21.74 -0.88 -3.79
N ALA A 393 21.35 0.36 -3.47
CA ALA A 393 21.92 1.56 -4.08
C ALA A 393 23.41 1.70 -3.79
N VAL A 394 23.85 1.43 -2.55
CA VAL A 394 25.27 1.43 -2.19
C VAL A 394 26.04 0.35 -2.93
N LEU A 395 25.50 -0.88 -3.01
CA LEU A 395 26.12 -1.98 -3.74
C LEU A 395 26.26 -1.65 -5.25
N CYS A 396 25.21 -1.15 -5.87
CA CYS A 396 25.23 -0.72 -7.27
C CYS A 396 26.30 0.37 -7.50
N SER A 397 26.41 1.34 -6.58
CA SER A 397 27.43 2.41 -6.64
C SER A 397 28.86 1.86 -6.59
N VAL A 398 29.14 0.91 -5.68
CA VAL A 398 30.45 0.25 -5.57
C VAL A 398 30.78 -0.55 -6.83
N LEU A 399 29.79 -1.33 -7.33
CA LEU A 399 29.96 -2.14 -8.54
C LEU A 399 30.19 -1.25 -9.78
N ALA A 400 29.44 -0.16 -9.91
CA ALA A 400 29.61 0.80 -10.98
C ALA A 400 30.99 1.49 -10.97
N SER A 401 31.54 1.72 -9.78
CA SER A 401 32.87 2.30 -9.62
C SER A 401 34.01 1.30 -9.90
N TRP A 402 33.73 0.01 -9.94
CA TRP A 402 34.78 -1.02 -10.08
C TRP A 402 35.55 -0.94 -11.40
N ILE A 403 34.83 -0.77 -12.53
CA ILE A 403 35.48 -0.70 -13.85
C ILE A 403 36.46 0.49 -13.93
N PRO A 404 36.06 1.75 -13.63
CA PRO A 404 36.97 2.89 -13.63
C PRO A 404 38.09 2.76 -12.57
N ALA A 405 37.79 2.27 -11.39
CA ALA A 405 38.77 2.04 -10.32
C ALA A 405 39.87 1.06 -10.75
N ARG A 406 39.48 -0.04 -11.43
CA ARG A 406 40.45 -1.02 -11.95
C ARG A 406 41.31 -0.44 -13.08
N ARG A 407 40.73 0.43 -13.93
CA ARG A 407 41.49 1.16 -14.96
C ARG A 407 42.51 2.10 -14.34
N ALA A 408 42.12 2.86 -13.29
CA ALA A 408 43.04 3.73 -12.53
C ALA A 408 44.22 2.95 -11.96
N GLY A 409 43.97 1.75 -11.37
CA GLY A 409 45.01 0.87 -10.88
C GLY A 409 46.01 0.38 -11.94
N LYS A 410 45.63 0.27 -13.20
CA LYS A 410 46.48 -0.21 -14.30
C LYS A 410 47.28 0.88 -15.04
N LEU A 411 47.05 2.17 -14.77
CA LEU A 411 47.77 3.28 -15.40
C LEU A 411 49.29 3.19 -15.12
N LYS A 412 50.12 3.39 -16.14
CA LYS A 412 51.57 3.36 -16.05
C LYS A 412 52.11 4.75 -15.66
N PRO A 413 52.93 4.88 -14.61
CA PRO A 413 53.45 6.20 -14.15
C PRO A 413 54.21 6.99 -15.20
N MET A 414 55.01 6.27 -16.02
CA MET A 414 55.80 6.91 -17.06
C MET A 414 55.00 7.58 -18.18
N GLU A 415 53.81 7.02 -18.53
CA GLU A 415 52.96 7.59 -19.57
C GLU A 415 52.24 8.86 -19.08
N LEU A 416 52.02 8.97 -17.76
CA LEU A 416 51.33 10.10 -17.15
C LEU A 416 52.26 11.31 -16.94
N LEU A 417 53.55 11.07 -16.62
CA LEU A 417 54.52 12.13 -16.41
C LEU A 417 55.10 12.71 -17.71
N ARG A 418 54.96 12.00 -18.86
CA ARG A 418 55.45 12.44 -20.18
C ARG A 418 54.49 13.34 -20.92
N LYS A 419 53.19 13.37 -20.57
CA LYS A 419 52.17 14.19 -21.22
C LYS A 419 51.94 15.54 -20.57
N THR A 420 52.71 15.88 -19.55
CA THR A 420 52.80 17.21 -18.94
C THR A 420 54.07 17.90 -19.40
#